data_d360a38fe93258812ea56629f336f064
#
_entry.id   d360a38fe93258812ea56629f336f064
#
_cell.length_a   1.000
_cell.length_b   1.000
_cell.length_c   1.000
_cell.angle_alpha   90.00
_cell.angle_beta   90.00
_cell.angle_gamma   90.00
#
_symmetry.space_group_name_H-M   'P 1'
#
loop_
_entity.id
_entity.type
_entity.pdbx_description
1 polymer ?
#
loop_
_entity_poly.entity_id
_entity_poly.type
_entity_poly.pdbx_seq_one_letter_code
_entity_poly.pdbx_strand_id
1 'polypeptide(L)'
;MELKDKVVAITGGASGLGEASTRHFVANGSKVMILDINDDNAKAICDELGDQNVKYVNTNIMEEQPVIDAMSKIEEEFGKLHVAINCAGTGYGARILGKEAPHLLDHFKFIIDLNLVGTFNVMRLAAQLMDKNEGEENGEKGVIINTASIAGYEGQIGQSAYTASKAGVIGMTLTAARDLARHSIRVNTIAPGIFDTPLMMSAPDKVRDPLLESTQFPHRFGQPAEFGMLAAHIVENPYLNGETIRLDSAMRMTPR
;
A
#
# COMPACT_ATOMS: atom_id res chain seq x y z
N MET A 1 -8.15 -17.01 -1.01
CA MET A 1 -7.07 -17.92 -1.48
C MET A 1 -6.07 -18.15 -0.36
N GLU A 2 -5.32 -19.26 -0.35
CA GLU A 2 -4.20 -19.46 0.57
C GLU A 2 -2.99 -18.63 0.11
N LEU A 3 -2.02 -18.36 1.02
CA LEU A 3 -0.83 -17.57 0.67
C LEU A 3 0.25 -18.39 -0.04
N LYS A 4 0.32 -19.68 0.26
CA LYS A 4 1.34 -20.56 -0.27
C LYS A 4 1.28 -20.62 -1.80
N ASP A 5 2.44 -20.50 -2.45
CA ASP A 5 2.65 -20.51 -3.91
C ASP A 5 1.95 -19.35 -4.66
N LYS A 6 1.42 -18.35 -3.98
CA LYS A 6 0.84 -17.16 -4.63
C LYS A 6 1.91 -16.15 -5.02
N VAL A 7 1.70 -15.51 -6.15
CA VAL A 7 2.55 -14.43 -6.65
C VAL A 7 1.96 -13.10 -6.20
N VAL A 8 2.78 -12.30 -5.54
CA VAL A 8 2.40 -11.04 -4.90
C VAL A 8 3.27 -9.91 -5.44
N ALA A 9 2.68 -8.85 -5.95
CA ALA A 9 3.36 -7.60 -6.27
C ALA A 9 3.17 -6.59 -5.13
N ILE A 10 4.26 -5.97 -4.66
CA ILE A 10 4.20 -5.01 -3.56
C ILE A 10 4.90 -3.72 -3.95
N THR A 11 4.14 -2.63 -4.11
CA THR A 11 4.74 -1.32 -4.35
C THR A 11 5.25 -0.72 -3.03
N GLY A 12 6.40 -0.02 -3.08
CA GLY A 12 7.07 0.41 -1.85
C GLY A 12 7.54 -0.77 -0.99
N GLY A 13 7.77 -1.93 -1.62
CA GLY A 13 8.08 -3.19 -0.95
C GLY A 13 9.48 -3.27 -0.32
N ALA A 14 10.31 -2.24 -0.53
CA ALA A 14 11.67 -2.17 -0.02
C ALA A 14 11.80 -1.40 1.32
N SER A 15 10.69 -0.95 1.92
CA SER A 15 10.72 -0.26 3.21
C SER A 15 9.37 -0.30 3.95
N GLY A 16 9.41 -0.07 5.26
CA GLY A 16 8.23 0.18 6.10
C GLY A 16 7.13 -0.88 6.00
N LEU A 17 5.90 -0.45 5.71
CA LEU A 17 4.74 -1.35 5.61
C LEU A 17 4.87 -2.33 4.43
N GLY A 18 5.43 -1.86 3.31
CA GLY A 18 5.67 -2.70 2.14
C GLY A 18 6.70 -3.78 2.41
N GLU A 19 7.84 -3.45 3.02
CA GLU A 19 8.86 -4.42 3.42
C GLU A 19 8.30 -5.45 4.41
N ALA A 20 7.57 -5.01 5.42
CA ALA A 20 6.95 -5.91 6.38
C ALA A 20 5.96 -6.87 5.71
N SER A 21 5.20 -6.38 4.72
CA SER A 21 4.34 -7.23 3.89
C SER A 21 5.16 -8.21 3.07
N THR A 22 6.24 -7.76 2.40
CA THR A 22 7.16 -8.61 1.65
C THR A 22 7.64 -9.78 2.53
N ARG A 23 8.17 -9.49 3.71
CA ARG A 23 8.66 -10.50 4.65
C ARG A 23 7.55 -11.44 5.12
N HIS A 24 6.37 -10.91 5.44
CA HIS A 24 5.24 -11.71 5.90
C HIS A 24 4.75 -12.69 4.83
N PHE A 25 4.58 -12.24 3.60
CA PHE A 25 4.12 -13.10 2.49
C PHE A 25 5.14 -14.16 2.12
N VAL A 26 6.44 -13.83 2.08
CA VAL A 26 7.51 -14.80 1.85
C VAL A 26 7.56 -15.85 2.94
N ALA A 27 7.45 -15.44 4.22
CA ALA A 27 7.46 -16.39 5.35
C ALA A 27 6.27 -17.36 5.31
N ASN A 28 5.17 -17.01 4.60
CA ASN A 28 4.01 -17.85 4.39
C ASN A 28 4.00 -18.55 3.02
N GLY A 29 5.14 -18.61 2.34
CA GLY A 29 5.35 -19.39 1.12
C GLY A 29 4.90 -18.72 -0.17
N SER A 30 4.62 -17.42 -0.16
CA SER A 30 4.35 -16.65 -1.38
C SER A 30 5.65 -16.30 -2.11
N LYS A 31 5.55 -16.05 -3.43
CA LYS A 31 6.59 -15.43 -4.23
C LYS A 31 6.28 -13.95 -4.37
N VAL A 32 7.27 -13.08 -4.14
CA VAL A 32 7.05 -11.63 -4.11
C VAL A 32 7.86 -10.93 -5.19
N MET A 33 7.23 -10.02 -5.92
CA MET A 33 7.90 -9.01 -6.74
C MET A 33 7.82 -7.67 -6.03
N ILE A 34 8.96 -7.16 -5.59
CA ILE A 34 9.10 -5.81 -5.05
C ILE A 34 9.08 -4.80 -6.21
N LEU A 35 8.21 -3.80 -6.13
CA LEU A 35 8.14 -2.65 -7.03
C LEU A 35 8.52 -1.40 -6.23
N ASP A 36 9.74 -0.92 -6.38
CA ASP A 36 10.28 0.19 -5.58
C ASP A 36 11.25 1.02 -6.43
N ILE A 37 11.53 2.24 -6.01
CA ILE A 37 12.55 3.11 -6.61
C ILE A 37 13.90 3.02 -5.89
N ASN A 38 13.95 2.36 -4.74
CA ASN A 38 15.16 2.20 -3.92
C ASN A 38 15.84 0.86 -4.23
N ASP A 39 16.78 0.91 -5.18
CA ASP A 39 17.54 -0.26 -5.63
C ASP A 39 18.31 -0.96 -4.51
N ASP A 40 18.97 -0.19 -3.64
CA ASP A 40 19.87 -0.73 -2.63
C ASP A 40 19.09 -1.52 -1.57
N ASN A 41 18.00 -0.94 -1.06
CA ASN A 41 17.16 -1.63 -0.08
C ASN A 41 16.48 -2.86 -0.68
N ALA A 42 15.97 -2.74 -1.91
CA ALA A 42 15.30 -3.86 -2.57
C ALA A 42 16.25 -5.03 -2.82
N LYS A 43 17.48 -4.77 -3.29
CA LYS A 43 18.51 -5.79 -3.46
C LYS A 43 18.88 -6.46 -2.15
N ALA A 44 19.07 -5.68 -1.07
CA ALA A 44 19.40 -6.22 0.24
C ALA A 44 18.31 -7.19 0.74
N ILE A 45 17.04 -6.89 0.51
CA ILE A 45 15.92 -7.77 0.88
C ILE A 45 15.91 -9.04 0.01
N CYS A 46 16.17 -8.92 -1.29
CA CYS A 46 16.27 -10.08 -2.18
C CYS A 46 17.42 -11.00 -1.75
N ASP A 47 18.60 -10.46 -1.46
CA ASP A 47 19.77 -11.22 -1.00
C ASP A 47 19.47 -11.96 0.33
N GLU A 48 18.77 -11.30 1.26
CA GLU A 48 18.41 -11.88 2.56
C GLU A 48 17.35 -12.99 2.43
N LEU A 49 16.29 -12.79 1.65
CA LEU A 49 15.15 -13.70 1.57
C LEU A 49 15.27 -14.75 0.48
N GLY A 50 16.25 -14.60 -0.40
CA GLY A 50 16.58 -15.52 -1.50
C GLY A 50 15.80 -15.24 -2.79
N ASP A 51 16.52 -15.16 -3.90
CA ASP A 51 16.02 -14.82 -5.23
C ASP A 51 14.91 -15.75 -5.77
N GLN A 52 14.80 -16.94 -5.23
CA GLN A 52 13.73 -17.87 -5.59
C GLN A 52 12.39 -17.46 -5.01
N ASN A 53 12.38 -16.65 -3.94
CA ASN A 53 11.17 -16.22 -3.23
C ASN A 53 10.84 -14.75 -3.49
N VAL A 54 11.87 -13.91 -3.66
CA VAL A 54 11.70 -12.45 -3.84
C VAL A 54 12.51 -11.98 -5.02
N LYS A 55 11.87 -11.21 -5.88
CA LYS A 55 12.51 -10.48 -6.96
C LYS A 55 12.16 -9.00 -6.89
N TYR A 56 12.90 -8.20 -7.61
CA TYR A 56 12.78 -6.76 -7.60
C TYR A 56 12.79 -6.18 -8.99
N VAL A 57 11.99 -5.14 -9.19
CA VAL A 57 12.01 -4.30 -10.39
C VAL A 57 11.94 -2.82 -9.97
N ASN A 58 12.87 -1.99 -10.46
CA ASN A 58 12.79 -0.54 -10.27
C ASN A 58 11.54 0.01 -10.94
N THR A 59 10.64 0.59 -10.15
CA THR A 59 9.32 1.00 -10.65
C THR A 59 8.90 2.33 -10.03
N ASN A 60 8.86 3.38 -10.86
CA ASN A 60 8.17 4.62 -10.52
C ASN A 60 6.69 4.48 -10.87
N ILE A 61 5.84 4.35 -9.85
CA ILE A 61 4.39 4.14 -10.05
C ILE A 61 3.66 5.35 -10.63
N MET A 62 4.27 6.54 -10.60
CA MET A 62 3.70 7.77 -11.18
C MET A 62 3.77 7.75 -12.72
N GLU A 63 4.54 6.86 -13.30
CA GLU A 63 4.74 6.72 -14.74
C GLU A 63 4.07 5.44 -15.24
N GLU A 64 3.44 5.51 -16.40
CA GLU A 64 2.71 4.35 -16.95
C GLU A 64 3.63 3.24 -17.41
N GLN A 65 4.67 3.58 -18.17
CA GLN A 65 5.54 2.59 -18.79
C GLN A 65 6.31 1.73 -17.78
N PRO A 66 6.93 2.27 -16.71
CA PRO A 66 7.58 1.45 -15.68
C PRO A 66 6.64 0.45 -15.02
N VAL A 67 5.35 0.77 -14.85
CA VAL A 67 4.38 -0.17 -14.30
C VAL A 67 4.00 -1.25 -15.31
N ILE A 68 3.87 -0.92 -16.60
CA ILE A 68 3.68 -1.92 -17.67
C ILE A 68 4.86 -2.89 -17.71
N ASP A 69 6.08 -2.37 -17.66
CA ASP A 69 7.31 -3.18 -17.67
C ASP A 69 7.39 -4.09 -16.45
N ALA A 70 6.99 -3.58 -15.26
CA ALA A 70 6.93 -4.35 -14.04
C ALA A 70 5.91 -5.50 -14.13
N MET A 71 4.71 -5.27 -14.67
CA MET A 71 3.71 -6.34 -14.86
C MET A 71 4.19 -7.39 -15.86
N SER A 72 4.86 -6.96 -16.94
CA SER A 72 5.49 -7.86 -17.92
C SER A 72 6.58 -8.71 -17.26
N LYS A 73 7.39 -8.11 -16.37
CA LYS A 73 8.42 -8.83 -15.63
C LYS A 73 7.84 -9.85 -14.66
N ILE A 74 6.73 -9.53 -13.99
CA ILE A 74 6.01 -10.48 -13.14
C ILE A 74 5.51 -11.67 -13.97
N GLU A 75 4.91 -11.41 -15.12
CA GLU A 75 4.42 -12.46 -16.03
C GLU A 75 5.58 -13.35 -16.56
N GLU A 76 6.71 -12.74 -16.91
CA GLU A 76 7.92 -13.47 -17.36
C GLU A 76 8.49 -14.38 -16.26
N GLU A 77 8.63 -13.86 -15.04
CA GLU A 77 9.31 -14.55 -13.94
C GLU A 77 8.45 -15.59 -13.22
N PHE A 78 7.13 -15.32 -13.12
CA PHE A 78 6.22 -16.13 -12.31
C PHE A 78 5.01 -16.65 -13.07
N GLY A 79 4.77 -16.18 -14.28
CA GLY A 79 3.67 -16.62 -15.15
C GLY A 79 2.30 -16.03 -14.82
N LYS A 80 2.11 -15.46 -13.61
CA LYS A 80 0.82 -14.96 -13.12
C LYS A 80 0.99 -13.97 -11.98
N LEU A 81 -0.10 -13.27 -11.62
CA LEU A 81 -0.19 -12.39 -10.46
C LEU A 81 -1.47 -12.69 -9.70
N HIS A 82 -1.39 -12.95 -8.39
CA HIS A 82 -2.57 -13.23 -7.54
C HIS A 82 -2.92 -12.08 -6.60
N VAL A 83 -1.91 -11.37 -6.08
CA VAL A 83 -2.11 -10.31 -5.10
C VAL A 83 -1.30 -9.08 -5.51
N ALA A 84 -1.91 -7.90 -5.41
CA ALA A 84 -1.21 -6.62 -5.52
C ALA A 84 -1.43 -5.81 -4.23
N ILE A 85 -0.34 -5.40 -3.57
CA ILE A 85 -0.38 -4.59 -2.35
C ILE A 85 0.27 -3.24 -2.66
N ASN A 86 -0.52 -2.19 -2.64
CA ASN A 86 -0.09 -0.83 -2.96
C ASN A 86 0.33 -0.11 -1.68
N CYS A 87 1.64 -0.16 -1.33
CA CYS A 87 2.21 0.54 -0.18
C CYS A 87 3.02 1.80 -0.55
N ALA A 88 3.42 1.95 -1.82
CA ALA A 88 4.17 3.13 -2.25
C ALA A 88 3.37 4.42 -2.01
N GLY A 89 4.00 5.39 -1.40
CA GLY A 89 3.39 6.66 -1.06
C GLY A 89 4.22 7.46 -0.07
N THR A 90 3.91 8.73 0.06
CA THR A 90 4.58 9.62 1.03
C THR A 90 3.61 10.63 1.61
N GLY A 91 3.99 11.20 2.76
CA GLY A 91 3.33 12.34 3.37
C GLY A 91 4.12 13.62 3.14
N TYR A 92 3.41 14.71 2.95
CA TYR A 92 3.98 16.06 2.93
C TYR A 92 3.04 17.03 3.63
N GLY A 93 3.56 17.73 4.63
CA GLY A 93 2.78 18.69 5.42
C GLY A 93 3.05 20.13 4.97
N ALA A 94 2.03 20.80 4.43
CA ALA A 94 2.07 22.23 4.15
C ALA A 94 0.67 22.86 4.36
N ARG A 95 0.62 24.00 5.05
CA ARG A 95 -0.63 24.74 5.23
C ARG A 95 -1.07 25.37 3.91
N ILE A 96 -2.39 25.44 3.68
CA ILE A 96 -2.96 26.12 2.50
C ILE A 96 -2.43 27.56 2.42
N LEU A 97 -2.38 28.24 3.55
CA LEU A 97 -1.73 29.55 3.68
C LEU A 97 -0.59 29.46 4.69
N GLY A 98 0.65 29.49 4.21
CA GLY A 98 1.86 29.57 5.02
C GLY A 98 2.11 30.99 5.55
N LYS A 99 3.24 31.18 6.26
CA LYS A 99 3.63 32.51 6.76
C LYS A 99 4.05 33.45 5.62
N GLU A 100 4.73 32.94 4.61
CA GLU A 100 5.34 33.73 3.53
C GLU A 100 4.63 33.55 2.20
N ALA A 101 4.07 32.38 1.94
CA ALA A 101 3.44 32.05 0.68
C ALA A 101 2.31 31.01 0.86
N PRO A 102 1.37 30.88 -0.11
CA PRO A 102 0.43 29.78 -0.16
C PRO A 102 1.15 28.46 -0.45
N HIS A 103 0.47 27.34 -0.17
CA HIS A 103 0.93 26.00 -0.52
C HIS A 103 1.28 25.91 -2.01
N LEU A 104 2.46 25.41 -2.33
CA LEU A 104 2.89 25.24 -3.71
C LEU A 104 2.01 24.20 -4.42
N LEU A 105 1.43 24.60 -5.54
CA LEU A 105 0.56 23.72 -6.31
C LEU A 105 1.26 22.43 -6.79
N ASP A 106 2.55 22.54 -7.12
CA ASP A 106 3.33 21.38 -7.58
C ASP A 106 3.55 20.34 -6.46
N HIS A 107 3.69 20.76 -5.19
CA HIS A 107 3.74 19.83 -4.07
C HIS A 107 2.38 19.14 -3.87
N PHE A 108 1.28 19.86 -4.03
CA PHE A 108 -0.05 19.26 -3.98
C PHE A 108 -0.21 18.19 -5.07
N LYS A 109 0.11 18.55 -6.32
CA LYS A 109 0.06 17.62 -7.45
C LYS A 109 0.93 16.39 -7.22
N PHE A 110 2.19 16.57 -6.80
CA PHE A 110 3.09 15.46 -6.53
C PHE A 110 2.50 14.43 -5.54
N ILE A 111 1.88 14.89 -4.45
CA ILE A 111 1.25 13.99 -3.47
C ILE A 111 0.03 13.27 -4.07
N ILE A 112 -0.78 13.96 -4.86
CA ILE A 112 -1.91 13.34 -5.57
C ILE A 112 -1.41 12.33 -6.60
N ASP A 113 -0.43 12.70 -7.39
CA ASP A 113 0.12 11.85 -8.45
C ASP A 113 0.74 10.58 -7.89
N LEU A 114 1.53 10.68 -6.82
CA LEU A 114 2.13 9.51 -6.19
C LEU A 114 1.08 8.64 -5.48
N ASN A 115 0.35 9.21 -4.53
CA ASN A 115 -0.46 8.42 -3.60
C ASN A 115 -1.78 7.92 -4.20
N LEU A 116 -2.38 8.67 -5.12
CA LEU A 116 -3.69 8.35 -5.70
C LEU A 116 -3.56 7.86 -7.14
N VAL A 117 -2.97 8.67 -8.02
CA VAL A 117 -2.86 8.31 -9.44
C VAL A 117 -1.94 7.11 -9.61
N GLY A 118 -0.79 7.07 -8.92
CA GLY A 118 0.14 5.94 -8.94
C GLY A 118 -0.50 4.65 -8.40
N THR A 119 -1.26 4.73 -7.29
CA THR A 119 -2.03 3.58 -6.78
C THR A 119 -3.04 3.08 -7.82
N PHE A 120 -3.78 3.97 -8.48
CA PHE A 120 -4.71 3.60 -9.54
C PHE A 120 -3.99 2.99 -10.75
N ASN A 121 -2.83 3.55 -11.13
CA ASN A 121 -2.03 3.04 -12.24
C ASN A 121 -1.59 1.58 -12.02
N VAL A 122 -1.10 1.26 -10.83
CA VAL A 122 -0.75 -0.12 -10.48
C VAL A 122 -1.99 -1.01 -10.41
N MET A 123 -3.07 -0.55 -9.76
CA MET A 123 -4.31 -1.32 -9.59
C MET A 123 -4.89 -1.77 -10.94
N ARG A 124 -5.01 -0.88 -11.92
CA ARG A 124 -5.59 -1.20 -13.26
C ARG A 124 -4.75 -2.21 -14.04
N LEU A 125 -3.41 -2.08 -13.98
CA LEU A 125 -2.49 -2.97 -14.70
C LEU A 125 -2.34 -4.32 -13.99
N ALA A 126 -2.34 -4.35 -12.66
CA ALA A 126 -2.40 -5.58 -11.89
C ALA A 126 -3.71 -6.35 -12.18
N ALA A 127 -4.86 -5.66 -12.21
CA ALA A 127 -6.13 -6.29 -12.55
C ALA A 127 -6.11 -6.90 -13.97
N GLN A 128 -5.50 -6.23 -14.94
CA GLN A 128 -5.35 -6.74 -16.30
C GLN A 128 -4.53 -8.05 -16.33
N LEU A 129 -3.47 -8.15 -15.52
CA LEU A 129 -2.66 -9.37 -15.44
C LEU A 129 -3.41 -10.47 -14.67
N MET A 130 -4.09 -10.14 -13.57
CA MET A 130 -4.91 -11.08 -12.79
C MET A 130 -6.07 -11.67 -13.58
N ASP A 131 -6.67 -10.92 -14.50
CA ASP A 131 -7.79 -11.39 -15.34
C ASP A 131 -7.41 -12.58 -16.23
N LYS A 132 -6.12 -12.76 -16.53
CA LYS A 132 -5.60 -13.93 -17.27
C LYS A 132 -5.57 -15.21 -16.42
N ASN A 133 -5.71 -15.13 -15.09
CA ASN A 133 -5.70 -16.31 -14.23
C ASN A 133 -6.94 -17.20 -14.47
N GLU A 134 -6.79 -18.50 -14.31
CA GLU A 134 -7.90 -19.46 -14.42
C GLU A 134 -8.90 -19.34 -13.24
N GLY A 135 -8.44 -18.83 -12.11
CA GLY A 135 -9.19 -18.73 -10.87
C GLY A 135 -8.93 -19.90 -9.90
N GLU A 136 -9.12 -19.63 -8.62
CA GLU A 136 -9.08 -20.62 -7.54
C GLU A 136 -10.38 -21.47 -7.52
N GLU A 137 -10.49 -22.44 -6.60
CA GLU A 137 -11.70 -23.29 -6.48
C GLU A 137 -13.00 -22.48 -6.34
N ASN A 138 -12.95 -21.33 -5.69
CA ASN A 138 -14.08 -20.41 -5.54
C ASN A 138 -14.25 -19.44 -6.74
N GLY A 139 -13.45 -19.59 -7.79
CA GLY A 139 -13.43 -18.74 -8.97
C GLY A 139 -12.61 -17.45 -8.82
N GLU A 140 -11.99 -17.17 -7.66
CA GLU A 140 -11.23 -15.95 -7.40
C GLU A 140 -9.96 -15.90 -8.23
N LYS A 141 -9.76 -14.82 -8.98
CA LYS A 141 -8.59 -14.61 -9.85
C LYS A 141 -7.52 -13.72 -9.21
N GLY A 142 -7.90 -12.85 -8.27
CA GLY A 142 -6.95 -11.97 -7.63
C GLY A 142 -7.52 -11.11 -6.52
N VAL A 143 -6.59 -10.50 -5.75
CA VAL A 143 -6.90 -9.58 -4.65
C VAL A 143 -6.00 -8.36 -4.75
N ILE A 144 -6.60 -7.17 -4.69
CA ILE A 144 -5.89 -5.90 -4.64
C ILE A 144 -6.10 -5.27 -3.26
N ILE A 145 -5.02 -4.86 -2.62
CA ILE A 145 -5.03 -4.20 -1.32
C ILE A 145 -4.34 -2.84 -1.45
N ASN A 146 -5.08 -1.77 -1.23
CA ASN A 146 -4.55 -0.42 -1.27
C ASN A 146 -4.23 0.08 0.14
N THR A 147 -3.26 0.97 0.25
CA THR A 147 -2.90 1.64 1.51
C THR A 147 -3.42 3.07 1.52
N ALA A 148 -4.49 3.30 2.28
CA ALA A 148 -4.96 4.64 2.59
C ALA A 148 -4.23 5.23 3.82
N SER A 149 -4.95 5.87 4.70
CA SER A 149 -4.53 6.37 6.02
C SER A 149 -5.77 6.79 6.80
N ILE A 150 -5.70 6.78 8.12
CA ILE A 150 -6.72 7.45 8.97
C ILE A 150 -6.80 8.95 8.64
N ALA A 151 -5.73 9.56 8.14
CA ALA A 151 -5.73 10.94 7.65
C ALA A 151 -6.68 11.17 6.46
N GLY A 152 -7.11 10.12 5.76
CA GLY A 152 -8.16 10.21 4.76
C GLY A 152 -9.55 10.49 5.35
N TYR A 153 -9.76 10.21 6.63
CA TYR A 153 -10.97 10.52 7.38
C TYR A 153 -10.81 11.79 8.22
N GLU A 154 -9.68 11.93 8.91
CA GLU A 154 -9.45 12.94 9.95
C GLU A 154 -8.09 13.63 9.72
N GLY A 155 -7.96 14.39 8.63
CA GLY A 155 -6.72 15.08 8.29
C GLY A 155 -6.37 16.20 9.28
N GLN A 156 -5.09 16.32 9.60
CA GLN A 156 -4.55 17.37 10.46
C GLN A 156 -4.24 18.66 9.68
N ILE A 157 -4.00 19.74 10.41
CA ILE A 157 -3.54 21.01 9.82
C ILE A 157 -2.27 20.78 9.01
N GLY A 158 -2.30 21.19 7.75
CA GLY A 158 -1.19 21.03 6.81
C GLY A 158 -1.25 19.76 5.96
N GLN A 159 -2.22 18.88 6.16
CA GLN A 159 -2.31 17.62 5.43
C GLN A 159 -3.27 17.66 4.21
N SER A 160 -3.63 18.83 3.68
CA SER A 160 -4.64 18.94 2.61
C SER A 160 -4.39 18.03 1.42
N ALA A 161 -3.18 17.99 0.89
CA ALA A 161 -2.82 17.13 -0.24
C ALA A 161 -2.83 15.64 0.16
N TYR A 162 -2.24 15.32 1.31
CA TYR A 162 -2.19 13.95 1.82
C TYR A 162 -3.58 13.40 2.11
N THR A 163 -4.40 14.18 2.85
CA THR A 163 -5.80 13.83 3.13
C THR A 163 -6.59 13.61 1.84
N ALA A 164 -6.49 14.53 0.88
CA ALA A 164 -7.19 14.41 -0.40
C ALA A 164 -6.77 13.13 -1.15
N SER A 165 -5.46 12.81 -1.19
CA SER A 165 -4.97 11.60 -1.84
C SER A 165 -5.48 10.32 -1.16
N LYS A 166 -5.43 10.26 0.18
CA LYS A 166 -5.84 9.07 0.95
C LYS A 166 -7.37 8.92 1.04
N ALA A 167 -8.12 10.02 1.09
CA ALA A 167 -9.57 10.00 0.92
C ALA A 167 -9.97 9.53 -0.49
N GLY A 168 -9.22 9.90 -1.52
CA GLY A 168 -9.41 9.40 -2.89
C GLY A 168 -9.23 7.88 -2.97
N VAL A 169 -8.19 7.32 -2.33
CA VAL A 169 -7.98 5.86 -2.26
C VAL A 169 -9.15 5.17 -1.55
N ILE A 170 -9.64 5.73 -0.43
CA ILE A 170 -10.83 5.22 0.27
C ILE A 170 -12.05 5.27 -0.66
N GLY A 171 -12.28 6.42 -1.31
CA GLY A 171 -13.44 6.62 -2.17
C GLY A 171 -13.49 5.70 -3.40
N MET A 172 -12.34 5.35 -3.99
CA MET A 172 -12.32 4.44 -5.15
C MET A 172 -12.44 2.96 -4.76
N THR A 173 -12.26 2.57 -3.51
CA THR A 173 -12.23 1.16 -3.07
C THR A 173 -13.49 0.40 -3.46
N LEU A 174 -14.66 0.89 -3.06
CA LEU A 174 -15.93 0.22 -3.35
C LEU A 174 -16.24 0.23 -4.86
N THR A 175 -15.94 1.32 -5.56
CA THR A 175 -16.16 1.41 -7.00
C THR A 175 -15.28 0.41 -7.73
N ALA A 176 -13.99 0.33 -7.41
CA ALA A 176 -13.07 -0.63 -8.00
C ALA A 176 -13.48 -2.09 -7.71
N ALA A 177 -13.93 -2.39 -6.49
CA ALA A 177 -14.44 -3.71 -6.13
C ALA A 177 -15.66 -4.10 -6.97
N ARG A 178 -16.57 -3.15 -7.26
CA ARG A 178 -17.73 -3.38 -8.12
C ARG A 178 -17.36 -3.56 -9.58
N ASP A 179 -16.45 -2.73 -10.09
CA ASP A 179 -15.99 -2.81 -11.49
C ASP A 179 -15.28 -4.15 -11.76
N LEU A 180 -14.47 -4.61 -10.82
CA LEU A 180 -13.66 -5.81 -10.96
C LEU A 180 -14.37 -7.10 -10.52
N ALA A 181 -15.58 -7.02 -9.94
CA ALA A 181 -16.36 -8.18 -9.50
C ALA A 181 -16.64 -9.16 -10.66
N ARG A 182 -16.96 -8.65 -11.86
CA ARG A 182 -17.16 -9.50 -13.05
C ARG A 182 -15.89 -10.21 -13.53
N HIS A 183 -14.71 -9.76 -13.07
CA HIS A 183 -13.40 -10.35 -13.32
C HIS A 183 -12.95 -11.26 -12.17
N SER A 184 -13.80 -11.48 -11.16
CA SER A 184 -13.47 -12.27 -9.97
C SER A 184 -12.24 -11.75 -9.20
N ILE A 185 -12.05 -10.43 -9.17
CA ILE A 185 -10.98 -9.75 -8.46
C ILE A 185 -11.58 -8.92 -7.34
N ARG A 186 -11.08 -9.12 -6.10
CA ARG A 186 -11.48 -8.32 -4.94
C ARG A 186 -10.58 -7.10 -4.78
N VAL A 187 -11.15 -6.03 -4.24
CA VAL A 187 -10.41 -4.82 -3.90
C VAL A 187 -10.76 -4.38 -2.49
N ASN A 188 -9.77 -4.27 -1.63
CA ASN A 188 -9.90 -3.74 -0.28
C ASN A 188 -8.84 -2.67 -0.01
N THR A 189 -9.03 -1.92 1.05
CA THR A 189 -8.09 -0.89 1.48
C THR A 189 -7.82 -1.03 2.98
N ILE A 190 -6.57 -0.89 3.38
CA ILE A 190 -6.19 -0.71 4.77
C ILE A 190 -5.96 0.79 4.98
N ALA A 191 -6.53 1.34 6.05
CA ALA A 191 -6.29 2.70 6.52
C ALA A 191 -5.47 2.64 7.82
N PRO A 192 -4.13 2.65 7.74
CA PRO A 192 -3.27 2.60 8.91
C PRO A 192 -3.40 3.86 9.77
N GLY A 193 -3.27 3.70 11.07
CA GLY A 193 -2.89 4.75 12.00
C GLY A 193 -1.40 5.06 11.93
N ILE A 194 -0.79 5.30 13.07
CA ILE A 194 0.66 5.56 13.16
C ILE A 194 1.41 4.26 13.40
N PHE A 195 2.35 3.97 12.52
CA PHE A 195 3.18 2.77 12.55
C PHE A 195 4.65 3.12 12.76
N ASP A 196 5.37 2.24 13.43
CA ASP A 196 6.82 2.30 13.64
C ASP A 196 7.55 1.99 12.33
N THR A 197 7.57 2.98 11.44
CA THR A 197 8.23 2.90 10.14
C THR A 197 9.43 3.85 10.09
N PRO A 198 10.43 3.62 9.22
CA PRO A 198 11.55 4.55 9.06
C PRO A 198 11.12 6.00 8.84
N LEU A 199 10.05 6.22 8.07
CA LEU A 199 9.49 7.55 7.84
C LEU A 199 9.00 8.21 9.14
N MET A 200 8.27 7.48 9.99
CA MET A 200 7.76 8.00 11.26
C MET A 200 8.89 8.17 12.28
N MET A 201 9.83 7.24 12.34
CA MET A 201 10.94 7.29 13.28
C MET A 201 11.95 8.40 12.96
N SER A 202 12.00 8.88 11.72
CA SER A 202 12.79 10.05 11.35
C SER A 202 12.17 11.39 11.79
N ALA A 203 10.89 11.39 12.20
CA ALA A 203 10.22 12.60 12.69
C ALA A 203 10.74 13.00 14.09
N PRO A 204 10.84 14.31 14.40
CA PRO A 204 11.23 14.77 15.73
C PRO A 204 10.25 14.32 16.83
N ASP A 205 10.73 14.14 18.07
CA ASP A 205 9.91 13.73 19.22
C ASP A 205 8.68 14.60 19.42
N LYS A 206 8.82 15.92 19.24
CA LYS A 206 7.70 16.88 19.31
C LYS A 206 6.54 16.58 18.33
N VAL A 207 6.78 15.75 17.31
CA VAL A 207 5.76 15.27 16.37
C VAL A 207 5.28 13.89 16.78
N ARG A 208 6.19 13.03 17.23
CA ARG A 208 5.87 11.64 17.59
C ARG A 208 5.10 11.52 18.90
N ASP A 209 5.49 12.29 19.94
CA ASP A 209 4.90 12.15 21.28
C ASP A 209 3.39 12.44 21.31
N PRO A 210 2.88 13.53 20.70
CA PRO A 210 1.42 13.77 20.65
C PRO A 210 0.68 12.69 19.84
N LEU A 211 1.30 12.13 18.82
CA LEU A 211 0.71 11.03 18.04
C LEU A 211 0.63 9.74 18.87
N LEU A 212 1.66 9.45 19.67
CA LEU A 212 1.65 8.31 20.58
C LEU A 212 0.57 8.48 21.65
N GLU A 213 0.46 9.67 22.25
CA GLU A 213 -0.58 9.97 23.24
C GLU A 213 -2.01 9.80 22.72
N SER A 214 -2.22 9.94 21.41
CA SER A 214 -3.53 9.75 20.79
C SER A 214 -3.92 8.29 20.56
N THR A 215 -2.99 7.35 20.67
CA THR A 215 -3.30 5.91 20.62
C THR A 215 -3.99 5.47 21.91
N GLN A 216 -4.97 4.57 21.81
CA GLN A 216 -5.73 4.10 22.98
C GLN A 216 -5.16 2.79 23.52
N PHE A 217 -5.50 1.67 22.89
CA PHE A 217 -4.97 0.35 23.25
C PHE A 217 -4.78 -0.50 21.99
N PRO A 218 -3.62 -1.13 21.82
CA PRO A 218 -2.40 -1.01 22.64
C PRO A 218 -1.78 0.40 22.53
N HIS A 219 -1.26 0.92 23.68
CA HIS A 219 -0.69 2.27 23.74
C HIS A 219 0.75 2.29 23.20
N ARG A 220 0.87 2.15 21.91
CA ARG A 220 2.11 2.17 21.13
C ARG A 220 1.82 2.43 19.66
N PHE A 221 2.84 2.72 18.89
CA PHE A 221 2.73 2.68 17.44
C PHE A 221 2.49 1.24 16.96
N GLY A 222 1.74 1.10 15.86
CA GLY A 222 1.57 -0.19 15.19
C GLY A 222 2.91 -0.71 14.70
N GLN A 223 3.14 -2.02 14.84
CA GLN A 223 4.32 -2.64 14.26
C GLN A 223 4.04 -2.93 12.78
N PRO A 224 4.98 -2.65 11.85
CA PRO A 224 4.78 -2.90 10.42
C PRO A 224 4.31 -4.33 10.10
N ALA A 225 4.73 -5.32 10.88
CA ALA A 225 4.28 -6.71 10.73
C ALA A 225 2.75 -6.86 10.91
N GLU A 226 2.11 -6.04 11.74
CA GLU A 226 0.65 -6.08 11.95
C GLU A 226 -0.12 -5.64 10.71
N PHE A 227 0.47 -4.77 9.88
CA PHE A 227 -0.09 -4.45 8.57
C PHE A 227 0.00 -5.65 7.62
N GLY A 228 1.15 -6.32 7.56
CA GLY A 228 1.34 -7.55 6.77
C GLY A 228 0.37 -8.65 7.17
N MET A 229 0.12 -8.84 8.47
CA MET A 229 -0.85 -9.80 9.00
C MET A 229 -2.28 -9.47 8.53
N LEU A 230 -2.70 -8.20 8.57
CA LEU A 230 -4.03 -7.82 8.08
C LEU A 230 -4.14 -7.97 6.57
N ALA A 231 -3.10 -7.62 5.81
CA ALA A 231 -3.06 -7.83 4.37
C ALA A 231 -3.21 -9.33 4.02
N ALA A 232 -2.52 -10.21 4.72
CA ALA A 232 -2.65 -11.66 4.58
C ALA A 232 -4.07 -12.14 4.91
N HIS A 233 -4.66 -11.67 6.01
CA HIS A 233 -6.03 -12.00 6.36
C HIS A 233 -7.04 -11.56 5.28
N ILE A 234 -6.85 -10.39 4.66
CA ILE A 234 -7.70 -9.94 3.54
C ILE A 234 -7.60 -10.90 2.35
N VAL A 235 -6.40 -11.41 2.06
CA VAL A 235 -6.20 -12.40 0.99
C VAL A 235 -6.94 -13.71 1.31
N GLU A 236 -6.77 -14.23 2.53
CA GLU A 236 -7.32 -15.50 2.96
C GLU A 236 -8.83 -15.49 3.19
N ASN A 237 -9.42 -14.31 3.49
CA ASN A 237 -10.85 -14.18 3.75
C ASN A 237 -11.60 -13.74 2.47
N PRO A 238 -12.21 -14.66 1.71
CA PRO A 238 -12.81 -14.37 0.41
C PRO A 238 -14.06 -13.50 0.49
N TYR A 239 -14.64 -13.29 1.69
CA TYR A 239 -15.85 -12.48 1.85
C TYR A 239 -15.56 -11.00 2.06
N LEU A 240 -14.28 -10.64 2.28
CA LEU A 240 -13.84 -9.24 2.34
C LEU A 240 -13.66 -8.67 0.93
N ASN A 241 -14.55 -7.76 0.53
CA ASN A 241 -14.49 -7.07 -0.75
C ASN A 241 -15.14 -5.69 -0.68
N GLY A 242 -14.46 -4.67 -1.16
CA GLY A 242 -14.96 -3.29 -1.21
C GLY A 242 -14.87 -2.53 0.12
N GLU A 243 -14.16 -3.05 1.12
CA GLU A 243 -14.08 -2.47 2.46
C GLU A 243 -12.77 -1.69 2.67
N THR A 244 -12.86 -0.63 3.48
CA THR A 244 -11.69 0.07 4.02
C THR A 244 -11.58 -0.19 5.51
N ILE A 245 -10.56 -0.95 5.90
CA ILE A 245 -10.33 -1.39 7.27
C ILE A 245 -9.36 -0.45 7.98
N ARG A 246 -9.81 0.22 9.05
CA ARG A 246 -8.93 1.00 9.93
C ARG A 246 -8.08 0.06 10.78
N LEU A 247 -6.76 0.31 10.80
CA LEU A 247 -5.80 -0.40 11.65
C LEU A 247 -5.02 0.64 12.46
N ASP A 248 -5.60 1.10 13.58
CA ASP A 248 -5.21 2.38 14.19
C ASP A 248 -5.28 2.44 15.73
N SER A 249 -5.39 1.32 16.44
CA SER A 249 -5.46 1.33 17.91
C SER A 249 -6.56 2.27 18.47
N ALA A 250 -7.72 2.32 17.80
CA ALA A 250 -8.85 3.22 18.10
C ALA A 250 -8.49 4.72 18.10
N MET A 251 -7.40 5.07 17.41
CA MET A 251 -6.95 6.46 17.28
C MET A 251 -7.93 7.30 16.47
N ARG A 252 -8.13 8.53 16.89
CA ARG A 252 -8.77 9.60 16.11
C ARG A 252 -7.85 10.80 16.10
N MET A 253 -7.48 11.25 14.91
CA MET A 253 -6.49 12.33 14.79
C MET A 253 -7.08 13.66 15.29
N THR A 254 -6.35 14.34 16.14
CA THR A 254 -6.66 15.70 16.55
C THR A 254 -6.28 16.69 15.43
N PRO A 255 -6.81 17.93 15.44
CA PRO A 255 -6.45 18.92 14.42
C PRO A 255 -4.95 19.26 14.35
N ARG A 256 -4.21 18.94 15.42
CA ARG A 256 -2.75 19.17 15.57
C ARG A 256 -2.11 18.01 16.28
#